data_351a3408579cab76a3485e4c57c7ffae
#
_entry.id   351a3408579cab76a3485e4c57c7ffae
#
_cell.length_a   1.000
_cell.length_b   1.000
_cell.length_c   1.000
_cell.angle_alpha   90.00
_cell.angle_beta   90.00
_cell.angle_gamma   90.00
#
_symmetry.space_group_name_H-M   'P 1'
#
loop_
_entity.id
_entity.type
_entity.pdbx_description
1 polymer ?
#
loop_
_entity_poly.entity_id
_entity_poly.type
_entity_poly.pdbx_seq_one_letter_code
_entity_poly.pdbx_strand_id
1 'polypeptide(L)'
;MKLMVIGGGGREHAIIKKLKENPAVEKIYCLPGNGGIAADAVCVSEIGAKDIPAQVEFAKAHGIDYAVVAPDDPLALGAVDALSEAGIPCFGPDKKAAVIEASKAFAKDLMQKYNIPTAKYRVFTDAPSACAYIDAEGAPIVVKADGLALGKGVVVAQTVEEAKAAVRAMIEDKTFGQSGARVVIEEYMEGPEVSVLSFTDGETLVPMVSSMDHKRALDGDK
;
A
#
# COMPACT_ATOMS: atom_id res chain seq x y z
N MET A 1 -12.37 -19.67 -16.73
CA MET A 1 -11.12 -19.29 -16.05
C MET A 1 -11.25 -19.45 -14.56
N LYS A 2 -10.22 -19.97 -13.91
CA LYS A 2 -10.09 -20.00 -12.45
C LYS A 2 -9.17 -18.86 -12.00
N LEU A 3 -9.68 -17.99 -11.16
CA LEU A 3 -8.93 -16.83 -10.68
C LEU A 3 -8.53 -17.01 -9.21
N MET A 4 -7.41 -16.39 -8.84
CA MET A 4 -6.98 -16.28 -7.46
C MET A 4 -6.82 -14.80 -7.10
N VAL A 5 -7.46 -14.36 -6.01
CA VAL A 5 -7.32 -13.01 -5.47
C VAL A 5 -6.62 -13.11 -4.12
N ILE A 6 -5.51 -12.41 -3.96
CA ILE A 6 -4.77 -12.37 -2.69
C ILE A 6 -5.26 -11.16 -1.89
N GLY A 7 -5.60 -11.40 -0.63
CA GLY A 7 -6.07 -10.41 0.31
C GLY A 7 -7.39 -10.78 0.98
N GLY A 8 -7.93 -9.90 1.82
CA GLY A 8 -9.14 -10.18 2.59
C GLY A 8 -9.86 -8.90 3.03
N GLY A 9 -9.64 -7.79 2.35
CA GLY A 9 -10.27 -6.51 2.63
C GLY A 9 -11.49 -6.19 1.76
N GLY A 10 -12.09 -5.04 1.97
CA GLY A 10 -13.21 -4.54 1.17
C GLY A 10 -12.84 -4.26 -0.29
N ARG A 11 -11.60 -3.87 -0.56
CA ARG A 11 -11.07 -3.66 -1.93
C ARG A 11 -11.06 -4.98 -2.70
N GLU A 12 -10.54 -6.04 -2.12
CA GLU A 12 -10.53 -7.38 -2.73
C GLU A 12 -11.95 -7.88 -2.96
N HIS A 13 -12.87 -7.63 -2.03
CA HIS A 13 -14.28 -7.99 -2.23
C HIS A 13 -14.91 -7.25 -3.42
N ALA A 14 -14.67 -5.95 -3.56
CA ALA A 14 -15.15 -5.18 -4.69
C ALA A 14 -14.58 -5.67 -6.04
N ILE A 15 -13.27 -6.00 -6.06
CA ILE A 15 -12.59 -6.60 -7.23
C ILE A 15 -13.24 -7.94 -7.58
N ILE A 16 -13.46 -8.82 -6.61
CA ILE A 16 -14.10 -10.13 -6.81
C ILE A 16 -15.50 -9.98 -7.40
N LYS A 17 -16.31 -9.05 -6.86
CA LYS A 17 -17.64 -8.78 -7.41
C LYS A 17 -17.58 -8.37 -8.86
N LYS A 18 -16.63 -7.51 -9.22
CA LYS A 18 -16.48 -7.06 -10.59
C LYS A 18 -15.97 -8.17 -11.52
N LEU A 19 -15.03 -8.97 -11.08
CA LEU A 19 -14.53 -10.12 -11.84
C LEU A 19 -15.61 -11.17 -12.15
N LYS A 20 -16.57 -11.38 -11.22
CA LYS A 20 -17.70 -12.29 -11.42
C LYS A 20 -18.65 -11.88 -12.54
N GLU A 21 -18.67 -10.61 -12.94
CA GLU A 21 -19.49 -10.17 -14.08
C GLU A 21 -18.98 -10.71 -15.42
N ASN A 22 -17.72 -11.14 -15.49
CA ASN A 22 -17.14 -11.70 -16.72
C ASN A 22 -17.55 -13.17 -16.87
N PRO A 23 -18.31 -13.54 -17.94
CA PRO A 23 -18.77 -14.90 -18.13
C PRO A 23 -17.67 -15.94 -18.36
N ALA A 24 -16.44 -15.52 -18.66
CA ALA A 24 -15.28 -16.41 -18.77
C ALA A 24 -14.74 -16.86 -17.40
N VAL A 25 -15.18 -16.22 -16.32
CA VAL A 25 -14.75 -16.55 -14.95
C VAL A 25 -15.67 -17.65 -14.39
N GLU A 26 -15.13 -18.85 -14.22
CA GLU A 26 -15.84 -19.99 -13.67
C GLU A 26 -15.77 -20.04 -12.15
N LYS A 27 -14.59 -19.68 -11.61
CA LYS A 27 -14.33 -19.81 -10.17
C LYS A 27 -13.33 -18.79 -9.70
N ILE A 28 -13.58 -18.22 -8.53
CA ILE A 28 -12.65 -17.32 -7.85
C ILE A 28 -12.30 -17.93 -6.48
N TYR A 29 -11.00 -18.02 -6.19
CA TYR A 29 -10.46 -18.30 -4.88
C TYR A 29 -9.91 -17.01 -4.27
N CYS A 30 -10.07 -16.82 -2.98
CA CYS A 30 -9.54 -15.67 -2.26
C CYS A 30 -8.71 -16.12 -1.05
N LEU A 31 -7.47 -15.62 -0.94
CA LEU A 31 -6.49 -16.03 0.06
C LEU A 31 -6.07 -14.82 0.92
N PRO A 32 -6.41 -14.77 2.21
CA PRO A 32 -7.28 -15.68 2.95
C PRO A 32 -8.78 -15.46 2.72
N GLY A 33 -9.19 -14.29 2.18
CA GLY A 33 -10.57 -13.86 2.12
C GLY A 33 -11.12 -13.39 3.47
N ASN A 34 -12.44 -13.24 3.54
CA ASN A 34 -13.20 -12.92 4.75
C ASN A 34 -14.66 -13.40 4.64
N GLY A 35 -15.45 -13.24 5.70
CA GLY A 35 -16.83 -13.66 5.73
C GLY A 35 -17.75 -13.01 4.67
N GLY A 36 -17.50 -11.78 4.27
CA GLY A 36 -18.22 -11.12 3.19
C GLY A 36 -17.84 -11.68 1.82
N ILE A 37 -16.56 -11.91 1.58
CA ILE A 37 -16.02 -12.51 0.35
C ILE A 37 -16.54 -13.95 0.16
N ALA A 38 -16.77 -14.69 1.24
CA ALA A 38 -17.26 -16.07 1.18
C ALA A 38 -18.62 -16.23 0.48
N ALA A 39 -19.41 -15.15 0.35
CA ALA A 39 -20.64 -15.15 -0.43
C ALA A 39 -20.39 -15.10 -1.95
N ASP A 40 -19.20 -14.68 -2.37
CA ASP A 40 -18.87 -14.40 -3.76
C ASP A 40 -17.71 -15.23 -4.32
N ALA A 41 -16.85 -15.77 -3.46
CA ALA A 41 -15.68 -16.56 -3.81
C ALA A 41 -15.41 -17.67 -2.79
N VAL A 42 -14.53 -18.61 -3.14
CA VAL A 42 -14.05 -19.65 -2.23
C VAL A 42 -12.91 -19.07 -1.39
N CYS A 43 -13.14 -18.82 -0.11
CA CYS A 43 -12.09 -18.38 0.80
C CYS A 43 -11.20 -19.55 1.23
N VAL A 44 -9.89 -19.33 1.21
CA VAL A 44 -8.83 -20.27 1.64
C VAL A 44 -8.15 -19.66 2.86
N SER A 45 -8.83 -19.73 3.99
CA SER A 45 -8.50 -18.99 5.21
C SER A 45 -7.16 -19.40 5.84
N GLU A 46 -6.70 -20.62 5.56
CA GLU A 46 -5.43 -21.16 6.04
C GLU A 46 -4.20 -20.57 5.36
N ILE A 47 -4.36 -19.92 4.19
CA ILE A 47 -3.25 -19.30 3.46
C ILE A 47 -3.29 -17.78 3.62
N GLY A 48 -2.37 -17.26 4.41
CA GLY A 48 -2.28 -15.81 4.64
C GLY A 48 -1.82 -15.03 3.41
N ALA A 49 -2.15 -13.72 3.37
CA ALA A 49 -1.75 -12.86 2.26
C ALA A 49 -0.23 -12.70 2.10
N LYS A 50 0.56 -12.99 3.13
CA LYS A 50 2.04 -12.93 3.11
C LYS A 50 2.71 -14.28 2.92
N ASP A 51 1.96 -15.38 2.89
CA ASP A 51 2.49 -16.73 2.69
C ASP A 51 2.65 -17.07 1.21
N ILE A 52 3.64 -16.42 0.59
CA ILE A 52 3.90 -16.54 -0.85
C ILE A 52 4.15 -17.99 -1.29
N PRO A 53 4.97 -18.78 -0.59
CA PRO A 53 5.18 -20.18 -0.97
C PRO A 53 3.87 -20.98 -1.04
N ALA A 54 3.02 -20.88 -0.01
CA ALA A 54 1.73 -21.58 0.00
C ALA A 54 0.78 -21.08 -1.10
N GLN A 55 0.80 -19.78 -1.44
CA GLN A 55 0.04 -19.21 -2.54
C GLN A 55 0.44 -19.81 -3.89
N VAL A 56 1.74 -19.95 -4.14
CA VAL A 56 2.28 -20.55 -5.38
C VAL A 56 1.89 -22.05 -5.48
N GLU A 57 2.05 -22.80 -4.39
CA GLU A 57 1.66 -24.20 -4.35
C GLU A 57 0.14 -24.37 -4.59
N PHE A 58 -0.66 -23.57 -3.92
CA PHE A 58 -2.12 -23.55 -4.11
C PHE A 58 -2.49 -23.29 -5.55
N ALA A 59 -1.88 -22.26 -6.17
CA ALA A 59 -2.18 -21.87 -7.53
C ALA A 59 -1.86 -22.98 -8.53
N LYS A 60 -0.72 -23.67 -8.37
CA LYS A 60 -0.35 -24.84 -9.19
C LYS A 60 -1.31 -26.00 -9.00
N ALA A 61 -1.60 -26.36 -7.75
CA ALA A 61 -2.46 -27.50 -7.41
C ALA A 61 -3.90 -27.34 -7.92
N HIS A 62 -4.41 -26.11 -7.98
CA HIS A 62 -5.79 -25.82 -8.40
C HIS A 62 -5.91 -25.39 -9.85
N GLY A 63 -4.81 -25.29 -10.59
CA GLY A 63 -4.80 -24.86 -11.98
C GLY A 63 -5.35 -23.43 -12.14
N ILE A 64 -4.77 -22.50 -11.41
CA ILE A 64 -5.14 -21.07 -11.50
C ILE A 64 -4.65 -20.50 -12.82
N ASP A 65 -5.56 -19.89 -13.58
CA ASP A 65 -5.25 -19.28 -14.87
C ASP A 65 -4.69 -17.86 -14.73
N TYR A 66 -5.11 -17.13 -13.68
CA TYR A 66 -4.70 -15.74 -13.45
C TYR A 66 -4.82 -15.35 -11.97
N ALA A 67 -3.89 -14.56 -11.47
CA ALA A 67 -3.90 -14.06 -10.10
C ALA A 67 -4.02 -12.54 -10.03
N VAL A 68 -4.69 -12.05 -9.00
CA VAL A 68 -4.76 -10.62 -8.64
C VAL A 68 -4.14 -10.45 -7.27
N VAL A 69 -3.03 -9.71 -7.21
CA VAL A 69 -2.33 -9.38 -5.96
C VAL A 69 -2.68 -7.94 -5.61
N ALA A 70 -3.64 -7.75 -4.70
CA ALA A 70 -4.20 -6.44 -4.40
C ALA A 70 -3.53 -5.70 -3.22
N PRO A 71 -3.15 -6.36 -2.11
CA PRO A 71 -2.56 -5.66 -0.96
C PRO A 71 -1.08 -5.33 -1.15
N ASP A 72 -0.63 -4.26 -0.50
CA ASP A 72 0.73 -3.73 -0.60
C ASP A 72 1.80 -4.70 -0.07
N ASP A 73 1.54 -5.34 1.09
CA ASP A 73 2.49 -6.26 1.73
C ASP A 73 2.94 -7.42 0.82
N PRO A 74 2.04 -8.24 0.23
CA PRO A 74 2.47 -9.32 -0.67
C PRO A 74 3.16 -8.81 -1.93
N LEU A 75 2.78 -7.64 -2.46
CA LEU A 75 3.48 -7.00 -3.58
C LEU A 75 4.92 -6.66 -3.21
N ALA A 76 5.11 -5.99 -2.08
CA ALA A 76 6.44 -5.63 -1.56
C ALA A 76 7.30 -6.87 -1.23
N LEU A 77 6.68 -7.99 -0.87
CA LEU A 77 7.35 -9.25 -0.61
C LEU A 77 7.70 -10.04 -1.89
N GLY A 78 7.11 -9.71 -3.05
CA GLY A 78 7.39 -10.33 -4.34
C GLY A 78 6.43 -11.46 -4.73
N ALA A 79 5.17 -11.38 -4.31
CA ALA A 79 4.17 -12.39 -4.68
C ALA A 79 3.97 -12.49 -6.19
N VAL A 80 3.98 -11.35 -6.90
CA VAL A 80 3.86 -11.32 -8.37
C VAL A 80 5.05 -11.99 -9.03
N ASP A 81 6.27 -11.73 -8.54
CA ASP A 81 7.50 -12.36 -9.06
C ASP A 81 7.41 -13.87 -8.93
N ALA A 82 7.09 -14.38 -7.73
CA ALA A 82 7.02 -15.81 -7.45
C ALA A 82 5.92 -16.53 -8.26
N LEU A 83 4.75 -15.92 -8.41
CA LEU A 83 3.65 -16.47 -9.23
C LEU A 83 4.01 -16.47 -10.71
N SER A 84 4.62 -15.40 -11.21
CA SER A 84 5.06 -15.28 -12.60
C SER A 84 6.16 -16.29 -12.94
N GLU A 85 7.14 -16.50 -12.06
CA GLU A 85 8.17 -17.54 -12.18
C GLU A 85 7.56 -18.95 -12.19
N ALA A 86 6.43 -19.12 -11.51
CA ALA A 86 5.65 -20.36 -11.53
C ALA A 86 4.77 -20.53 -12.77
N GLY A 87 4.80 -19.57 -13.72
CA GLY A 87 4.02 -19.59 -14.95
C GLY A 87 2.58 -19.12 -14.79
N ILE A 88 2.24 -18.41 -13.71
CA ILE A 88 0.89 -17.90 -13.44
C ILE A 88 0.86 -16.40 -13.70
N PRO A 89 0.14 -15.94 -14.75
CA PRO A 89 0.00 -14.52 -15.03
C PRO A 89 -0.67 -13.78 -13.87
N CYS A 90 -0.18 -12.56 -13.58
CA CYS A 90 -0.66 -11.77 -12.45
C CYS A 90 -1.04 -10.34 -12.84
N PHE A 91 -2.05 -9.80 -12.17
CA PHE A 91 -2.24 -8.37 -12.03
C PHE A 91 -1.60 -7.88 -10.73
N GLY A 92 -0.70 -6.92 -10.87
CA GLY A 92 0.06 -6.29 -9.78
C GLY A 92 1.48 -5.98 -10.23
N PRO A 93 2.15 -5.00 -9.59
CA PRO A 93 3.55 -4.70 -9.86
C PRO A 93 4.46 -5.83 -9.33
N ASP A 94 5.60 -6.04 -9.97
CA ASP A 94 6.67 -6.84 -9.42
C ASP A 94 7.27 -6.17 -8.16
N LYS A 95 8.07 -6.89 -7.41
CA LYS A 95 8.71 -6.40 -6.19
C LYS A 95 9.53 -5.13 -6.43
N LYS A 96 10.17 -5.03 -7.59
CA LYS A 96 11.03 -3.90 -7.95
C LYS A 96 10.21 -2.64 -8.21
N ALA A 97 9.03 -2.75 -8.80
CA ALA A 97 8.09 -1.65 -8.99
C ALA A 97 7.31 -1.34 -7.70
N ALA A 98 6.94 -2.35 -6.92
CA ALA A 98 6.20 -2.19 -5.67
C ALA A 98 6.95 -1.35 -4.61
N VAL A 99 8.26 -1.14 -4.76
CA VAL A 99 9.04 -0.28 -3.86
C VAL A 99 8.52 1.17 -3.84
N ILE A 100 7.84 1.64 -4.90
CA ILE A 100 7.25 2.98 -4.95
C ILE A 100 6.24 3.17 -3.81
N GLU A 101 5.45 2.15 -3.47
CA GLU A 101 4.53 2.16 -2.34
C GLU A 101 5.20 1.71 -1.04
N ALA A 102 6.11 0.74 -1.13
CA ALA A 102 6.76 0.15 0.04
C ALA A 102 7.76 1.08 0.75
N SER A 103 8.27 2.13 0.07
CA SER A 103 9.17 3.13 0.64
C SER A 103 8.79 4.54 0.19
N LYS A 104 8.35 5.34 1.16
CA LYS A 104 8.02 6.75 0.93
C LYS A 104 9.25 7.56 0.55
N ALA A 105 10.40 7.26 1.15
CA ALA A 105 11.67 7.89 0.81
C ALA A 105 12.04 7.63 -0.66
N PHE A 106 11.94 6.37 -1.10
CA PHE A 106 12.19 6.03 -2.51
C PHE A 106 11.23 6.75 -3.45
N ALA A 107 9.92 6.75 -3.13
CA ALA A 107 8.92 7.46 -3.95
C ALA A 107 9.21 8.96 -4.04
N LYS A 108 9.59 9.59 -2.93
CA LYS A 108 9.96 11.01 -2.88
C LYS A 108 11.21 11.32 -3.71
N ASP A 109 12.25 10.50 -3.58
CA ASP A 109 13.48 10.64 -4.37
C ASP A 109 13.21 10.46 -5.87
N LEU A 110 12.33 9.51 -6.24
CA LEU A 110 11.89 9.30 -7.61
C LEU A 110 11.15 10.54 -8.15
N MET A 111 10.18 11.07 -7.37
CA MET A 111 9.44 12.27 -7.74
C MET A 111 10.38 13.47 -7.91
N GLN A 112 11.33 13.67 -7.01
CA GLN A 112 12.32 14.72 -7.12
C GLN A 112 13.19 14.55 -8.37
N LYS A 113 13.69 13.34 -8.63
CA LYS A 113 14.53 13.03 -9.79
C LYS A 113 13.85 13.36 -11.12
N TYR A 114 12.56 13.14 -11.22
CA TYR A 114 11.79 13.34 -12.45
C TYR A 114 10.95 14.62 -12.44
N ASN A 115 11.18 15.53 -11.49
CA ASN A 115 10.44 16.79 -11.33
C ASN A 115 8.91 16.59 -11.23
N ILE A 116 8.46 15.51 -10.59
CA ILE A 116 7.05 15.26 -10.29
C ILE A 116 6.69 16.09 -9.06
N PRO A 117 5.65 16.95 -9.12
CA PRO A 117 5.23 17.76 -7.98
C PRO A 117 4.95 16.91 -6.74
N THR A 118 5.52 17.28 -5.61
CA THR A 118 5.31 16.62 -4.32
C THR A 118 5.62 17.59 -3.19
N ALA A 119 5.12 17.31 -1.98
CA ALA A 119 5.46 18.08 -0.78
C ALA A 119 6.96 18.14 -0.56
N LYS A 120 7.49 19.31 -0.14
CA LYS A 120 8.87 19.44 0.33
C LYS A 120 9.12 18.41 1.42
N TYR A 121 10.26 17.73 1.39
CA TYR A 121 10.53 16.63 2.32
C TYR A 121 12.02 16.53 2.67
N ARG A 122 12.27 15.85 3.79
CA ARG A 122 13.57 15.32 4.17
C ARG A 122 13.46 13.96 4.84
N VAL A 123 14.49 13.13 4.68
CA VAL A 123 14.56 11.77 5.22
C VAL A 123 15.60 11.74 6.33
N PHE A 124 15.26 11.07 7.45
CA PHE A 124 16.12 10.95 8.62
C PHE A 124 16.14 9.52 9.13
N THR A 125 17.31 9.11 9.64
CA THR A 125 17.55 7.81 10.27
C THR A 125 17.87 7.92 11.75
N ASP A 126 17.96 9.15 12.28
CA ASP A 126 18.22 9.43 13.68
C ASP A 126 17.31 10.55 14.18
N ALA A 127 16.89 10.44 15.44
CA ALA A 127 15.97 11.39 16.05
C ALA A 127 16.58 12.78 16.30
N PRO A 128 17.84 12.93 16.73
CA PRO A 128 18.44 14.25 16.93
C PRO A 128 18.41 15.11 15.67
N SER A 129 18.86 14.60 14.52
CA SER A 129 18.86 15.33 13.25
C SER A 129 17.45 15.68 12.78
N ALA A 130 16.50 14.74 12.93
CA ALA A 130 15.10 14.95 12.60
C ALA A 130 14.47 16.05 13.48
N CYS A 131 14.73 16.03 14.79
CA CYS A 131 14.25 17.05 15.72
C CYS A 131 14.83 18.44 15.42
N ALA A 132 16.13 18.52 15.09
CA ALA A 132 16.76 19.79 14.72
C ALA A 132 16.14 20.38 13.43
N TYR A 133 15.79 19.52 12.46
CA TYR A 133 15.08 19.95 11.25
C TYR A 133 13.67 20.47 11.58
N ILE A 134 12.92 19.79 12.45
CA ILE A 134 11.60 20.25 12.89
C ILE A 134 11.69 21.59 13.62
N ASP A 135 12.73 21.82 14.45
CA ASP A 135 12.96 23.11 15.10
C ASP A 135 13.17 24.25 14.10
N ALA A 136 13.81 23.95 12.99
CA ALA A 136 14.09 24.95 11.94
C ALA A 136 12.88 25.23 11.03
N GLU A 137 12.11 24.20 10.68
CA GLU A 137 10.95 24.34 9.77
C GLU A 137 9.68 24.80 10.52
N GLY A 138 9.53 24.42 11.81
CA GLY A 138 8.34 24.72 12.61
C GLY A 138 7.20 23.73 12.39
N ALA A 139 5.98 24.15 12.77
CA ALA A 139 4.74 23.39 12.60
C ALA A 139 3.64 24.31 12.01
N PRO A 140 2.59 23.79 11.35
CA PRO A 140 2.30 22.36 11.19
C PRO A 140 3.26 21.65 10.24
N ILE A 141 3.50 20.34 10.50
CA ILE A 141 4.43 19.51 9.72
C ILE A 141 4.00 18.05 9.76
N VAL A 142 4.38 17.25 8.77
CA VAL A 142 3.94 15.85 8.69
C VAL A 142 5.13 14.91 8.88
N VAL A 143 5.01 13.99 9.83
CA VAL A 143 6.02 12.94 10.11
C VAL A 143 5.47 11.59 9.68
N LYS A 144 6.20 10.89 8.82
CA LYS A 144 5.79 9.59 8.27
C LYS A 144 6.88 8.53 8.48
N ALA A 145 6.48 7.35 8.97
CA ALA A 145 7.33 6.17 8.87
C ALA A 145 7.54 5.81 7.40
N ASP A 146 8.78 5.49 7.01
CA ASP A 146 9.11 5.25 5.59
C ASP A 146 8.41 4.02 5.01
N GLY A 147 8.40 2.89 5.74
CA GLY A 147 7.84 1.63 5.26
C GLY A 147 6.31 1.53 5.38
N LEU A 148 5.81 0.35 5.02
CA LEU A 148 4.40 0.00 5.19
C LEU A 148 4.05 -0.06 6.68
N ALA A 149 3.03 0.66 7.08
CA ALA A 149 2.56 0.76 8.47
C ALA A 149 1.02 0.71 8.58
N LEU A 150 0.36 0.03 7.63
CA LEU A 150 -1.11 -0.17 7.58
C LEU A 150 -1.90 1.15 7.74
N GLY A 151 -1.40 2.23 7.13
CA GLY A 151 -2.02 3.56 7.20
C GLY A 151 -1.85 4.28 8.55
N LYS A 152 -1.15 3.70 9.53
CA LYS A 152 -0.99 4.26 10.89
C LYS A 152 0.35 4.98 11.12
N GLY A 153 1.27 4.90 10.18
CA GLY A 153 2.62 5.47 10.29
C GLY A 153 2.71 6.94 9.87
N VAL A 154 1.65 7.73 10.01
CA VAL A 154 1.60 9.16 9.64
C VAL A 154 1.07 9.98 10.80
N VAL A 155 1.78 11.05 11.17
CA VAL A 155 1.37 12.04 12.16
C VAL A 155 1.38 13.41 11.51
N VAL A 156 0.22 14.05 11.47
CA VAL A 156 0.06 15.45 11.07
C VAL A 156 0.18 16.29 12.35
N ALA A 157 1.39 16.73 12.65
CA ALA A 157 1.70 17.43 13.88
C ALA A 157 1.35 18.92 13.77
N GLN A 158 0.57 19.41 14.74
CA GLN A 158 0.19 20.82 14.83
C GLN A 158 1.21 21.63 15.61
N THR A 159 2.05 20.98 16.42
CA THR A 159 3.11 21.60 17.20
C THR A 159 4.45 20.92 16.98
N VAL A 160 5.53 21.65 17.25
CA VAL A 160 6.90 21.14 17.18
C VAL A 160 7.11 19.98 18.15
N GLU A 161 6.53 20.07 19.35
CA GLU A 161 6.60 19.04 20.39
C GLU A 161 5.93 17.74 19.94
N GLU A 162 4.76 17.83 19.33
CA GLU A 162 4.04 16.69 18.75
C GLU A 162 4.85 16.01 17.66
N ALA A 163 5.44 16.79 16.74
CA ALA A 163 6.29 16.27 15.67
C ALA A 163 7.53 15.54 16.21
N LYS A 164 8.23 16.14 17.19
CA LYS A 164 9.38 15.50 17.84
C LYS A 164 9.02 14.24 18.59
N ALA A 165 7.87 14.22 19.28
CA ALA A 165 7.38 13.02 19.94
C ALA A 165 7.11 11.89 18.94
N ALA A 166 6.50 12.21 17.78
CA ALA A 166 6.27 11.25 16.72
C ALA A 166 7.58 10.67 16.15
N VAL A 167 8.59 11.51 15.91
CA VAL A 167 9.92 11.06 15.45
C VAL A 167 10.55 10.09 16.44
N ARG A 168 10.56 10.41 17.75
CA ARG A 168 11.12 9.54 18.78
C ARG A 168 10.38 8.21 18.85
N ALA A 169 9.05 8.25 18.89
CA ALA A 169 8.23 7.04 18.89
C ALA A 169 8.53 6.13 17.69
N MET A 170 8.75 6.68 16.51
CA MET A 170 9.04 5.91 15.31
C MET A 170 10.47 5.34 15.31
N ILE A 171 11.48 6.19 15.55
CA ILE A 171 12.91 5.81 15.42
C ILE A 171 13.45 5.13 16.68
N GLU A 172 13.21 5.71 17.87
CA GLU A 172 13.79 5.25 19.14
C GLU A 172 12.98 4.11 19.74
N ASP A 173 11.65 4.31 19.88
CA ASP A 173 10.74 3.30 20.45
C ASP A 173 10.37 2.20 19.45
N LYS A 174 10.70 2.36 18.17
CA LYS A 174 10.46 1.40 17.09
C LYS A 174 8.98 0.96 16.98
N THR A 175 8.05 1.88 17.21
CA THR A 175 6.59 1.61 17.20
C THR A 175 6.13 0.88 15.94
N PHE A 176 6.79 1.11 14.80
CA PHE A 176 6.52 0.45 13.52
C PHE A 176 7.64 -0.53 13.09
N GLY A 177 8.46 -1.00 14.03
CA GLY A 177 9.55 -1.92 13.73
C GLY A 177 10.51 -1.37 12.67
N GLN A 178 10.84 -2.17 11.67
CA GLN A 178 11.74 -1.75 10.58
C GLN A 178 11.16 -0.63 9.71
N SER A 179 9.83 -0.55 9.57
CA SER A 179 9.17 0.53 8.82
C SER A 179 9.40 1.92 9.43
N GLY A 180 9.62 1.99 10.74
CA GLY A 180 9.92 3.22 11.48
C GLY A 180 11.41 3.52 11.64
N ALA A 181 12.31 2.65 11.18
CA ALA A 181 13.76 2.86 11.28
C ALA A 181 14.23 4.10 10.51
N ARG A 182 13.42 4.59 9.61
CA ARG A 182 13.61 5.79 8.81
C ARG A 182 12.32 6.58 8.77
N VAL A 183 12.38 7.89 8.90
CA VAL A 183 11.21 8.79 8.82
C VAL A 183 11.36 9.76 7.67
N VAL A 184 10.24 10.07 7.04
CA VAL A 184 10.10 11.13 6.05
C VAL A 184 9.33 12.27 6.71
N ILE A 185 9.94 13.45 6.76
CA ILE A 185 9.30 14.67 7.27
C ILE A 185 8.93 15.53 6.08
N GLU A 186 7.66 15.90 6.00
CA GLU A 186 7.09 16.63 4.87
C GLU A 186 6.43 17.93 5.31
N GLU A 187 6.42 18.91 4.44
CA GLU A 187 5.59 20.09 4.64
C GLU A 187 4.11 19.71 4.75
N TYR A 188 3.37 20.44 5.57
CA TYR A 188 1.93 20.33 5.62
C TYR A 188 1.29 21.02 4.42
N MET A 189 0.50 20.28 3.67
CA MET A 189 -0.24 20.83 2.52
C MET A 189 -1.72 20.94 2.86
N GLU A 190 -2.33 22.07 2.52
CA GLU A 190 -3.77 22.28 2.64
C GLU A 190 -4.44 22.20 1.27
N GLY A 191 -5.65 21.65 1.25
CA GLY A 191 -6.46 21.56 0.04
C GLY A 191 -7.36 20.33 0.01
N PRO A 192 -8.29 20.27 -0.95
CA PRO A 192 -9.10 19.08 -1.16
C PRO A 192 -8.25 17.93 -1.70
N GLU A 193 -8.43 16.74 -1.11
CA GLU A 193 -7.75 15.52 -1.57
C GLU A 193 -8.52 14.89 -2.73
N VAL A 194 -7.80 14.45 -3.75
CA VAL A 194 -8.35 13.69 -4.86
C VAL A 194 -7.43 12.52 -5.21
N SER A 195 -8.01 11.34 -5.40
CA SER A 195 -7.31 10.15 -5.88
C SER A 195 -7.59 9.94 -7.36
N VAL A 196 -6.54 9.83 -8.15
CA VAL A 196 -6.60 9.47 -9.57
C VAL A 196 -5.89 8.14 -9.75
N LEU A 197 -6.67 7.05 -9.79
CA LEU A 197 -6.17 5.72 -10.04
C LEU A 197 -6.08 5.46 -11.53
N SER A 198 -5.12 4.66 -11.95
CA SER A 198 -4.95 4.32 -13.37
C SER A 198 -4.49 2.88 -13.53
N PHE A 199 -4.94 2.24 -14.61
CA PHE A 199 -4.34 1.00 -15.07
C PHE A 199 -3.15 1.31 -15.97
N THR A 200 -2.09 0.53 -15.87
CA THR A 200 -0.95 0.61 -16.77
C THR A 200 -0.35 -0.77 -17.05
N ASP A 201 0.13 -0.97 -18.26
CA ASP A 201 0.92 -2.13 -18.70
C ASP A 201 2.39 -1.76 -18.95
N GLY A 202 2.79 -0.51 -18.59
CA GLY A 202 4.12 0.03 -18.81
C GLY A 202 4.25 0.87 -20.09
N GLU A 203 3.33 0.75 -21.03
CA GLU A 203 3.29 1.53 -22.29
C GLU A 203 2.04 2.41 -22.35
N THR A 204 0.92 1.87 -21.91
CA THR A 204 -0.38 2.54 -21.92
C THR A 204 -0.81 2.90 -20.48
N LEU A 205 -1.44 4.04 -20.32
CA LEU A 205 -2.03 4.48 -19.06
C LEU A 205 -3.50 4.83 -19.30
N VAL A 206 -4.40 4.16 -18.56
CA VAL A 206 -5.84 4.38 -18.63
C VAL A 206 -6.35 4.86 -17.27
N PRO A 207 -6.66 6.17 -17.12
CA PRO A 207 -7.15 6.69 -15.85
C PRO A 207 -8.57 6.21 -15.57
N MET A 208 -8.84 5.94 -14.29
CA MET A 208 -10.17 5.65 -13.78
C MET A 208 -10.91 6.97 -13.45
N VAL A 209 -12.19 6.86 -13.14
CA VAL A 209 -12.93 7.97 -12.56
C VAL A 209 -12.28 8.40 -11.24
N SER A 210 -12.05 9.70 -11.07
CA SER A 210 -11.45 10.24 -9.85
C SER A 210 -12.32 9.96 -8.63
N SER A 211 -11.69 9.76 -7.49
CA SER A 211 -12.34 9.51 -6.21
C SER A 211 -11.76 10.39 -5.10
N MET A 212 -12.49 10.53 -4.02
CA MET A 212 -12.06 11.24 -2.82
C MET A 212 -12.06 10.27 -1.65
N ASP A 213 -11.01 10.31 -0.85
CA ASP A 213 -10.91 9.55 0.38
C ASP A 213 -11.45 10.39 1.56
N HIS A 214 -12.28 9.77 2.40
CA HIS A 214 -12.82 10.39 3.60
C HIS A 214 -12.08 9.85 4.83
N LYS A 215 -11.23 10.69 5.41
CA LYS A 215 -10.42 10.32 6.58
C LYS A 215 -11.22 10.32 7.89
N ARG A 216 -12.31 11.09 7.95
CA ARG A 216 -13.14 11.27 9.12
C ARG A 216 -14.55 10.75 8.90
N ALA A 217 -15.16 10.22 9.96
CA ALA A 217 -16.41 9.46 9.87
C ALA A 217 -17.68 10.31 10.04
N LEU A 218 -17.56 11.52 10.56
CA LEU A 218 -18.71 12.36 10.90
C LEU A 218 -18.89 13.54 9.95
N ASP A 219 -20.12 14.07 9.89
CA ASP A 219 -20.45 15.24 9.11
C ASP A 219 -19.62 16.46 9.51
N GLY A 220 -19.23 17.27 8.51
CA GLY A 220 -18.37 18.42 8.71
C GLY A 220 -16.90 18.04 8.94
N ASP A 221 -16.49 16.89 8.47
CA ASP A 221 -15.11 16.38 8.52
C ASP A 221 -14.57 16.29 9.97
N LYS A 222 -15.38 15.72 10.86
CA LYS A 222 -15.09 15.58 12.31
C LYS A 222 -14.77 14.15 12.71
#